data_5ceb8797f9aa8ef941d39948251893d5
#
_entry.id   5ceb8797f9aa8ef941d39948251893d5
#
_cell.length_a   1.000
_cell.length_b   1.000
_cell.length_c   1.000
_cell.angle_alpha   90.00
_cell.angle_beta   90.00
_cell.angle_gamma   90.00
#
_symmetry.space_group_name_H-M   'P 1'
#
loop_
_entity.id
_entity.type
_entity.pdbx_description
1 polymer ?
#
loop_
_entity_poly.entity_id
_entity_poly.type
_entity_poly.pdbx_seq_one_letter_code
_entity_poly.pdbx_strand_id
1 'polypeptide(L)'
;MKLKTLICATTAFWACCSCTSGELTPVDYVDPFIGTGVHGLTYPGATVPFGAVQLSPDTRAGNWDACSGYHYNDTTLKGFSHTHLSGT
;
A
#
# COMPACT_ATOMS: atom_id res chain seq x y z
N MET A 1 17.74 42.20 -32.84
CA MET A 1 16.36 41.90 -32.48
C MET A 1 16.07 40.39 -32.30
N LYS A 2 16.80 39.51 -32.96
CA LYS A 2 16.58 38.04 -32.87
C LYS A 2 17.15 37.37 -31.59
N LEU A 3 18.13 37.93 -30.94
CA LEU A 3 18.78 37.39 -29.76
C LEU A 3 17.94 37.52 -28.48
N LYS A 4 17.23 38.64 -28.34
CA LYS A 4 16.34 38.88 -27.17
C LYS A 4 15.13 37.97 -27.14
N THR A 5 14.61 37.57 -28.29
CA THR A 5 13.48 36.64 -28.41
C THR A 5 13.88 35.21 -28.08
N LEU A 6 15.13 34.83 -28.37
CA LEU A 6 15.64 33.50 -28.08
C LEU A 6 15.87 33.30 -26.57
N ILE A 7 16.34 34.35 -25.85
CA ILE A 7 16.57 34.30 -24.40
C ILE A 7 15.24 34.18 -23.62
N CYS A 8 14.19 34.85 -24.08
CA CYS A 8 12.86 34.73 -23.48
C CYS A 8 12.26 33.31 -23.64
N ALA A 9 12.49 32.65 -24.77
CA ALA A 9 12.00 31.29 -25.01
C ALA A 9 12.69 30.23 -24.16
N THR A 10 13.99 30.37 -23.88
CA THR A 10 14.74 29.43 -23.07
C THR A 10 14.44 29.56 -21.57
N THR A 11 14.17 30.76 -21.08
CA THR A 11 13.78 30.96 -19.67
C THR A 11 12.37 30.45 -19.36
N ALA A 12 11.44 30.47 -20.32
CA ALA A 12 10.10 29.94 -20.14
C ALA A 12 10.08 28.39 -20.04
N PHE A 13 11.03 27.70 -20.67
CA PHE A 13 11.10 26.24 -20.63
C PHE A 13 11.63 25.67 -19.30
N TRP A 14 12.40 26.42 -18.55
CA TRP A 14 12.94 25.99 -17.25
C TRP A 14 11.98 26.22 -16.08
N ALA A 15 10.97 27.04 -16.24
CA ALA A 15 9.99 27.32 -15.18
C ALA A 15 8.94 26.21 -15.00
N CYS A 16 8.85 25.24 -15.91
CA CYS A 16 7.87 24.14 -15.83
C CYS A 16 8.34 22.90 -15.06
N CYS A 17 9.58 22.86 -14.55
CA CYS A 17 10.05 21.80 -13.65
C CYS A 17 9.91 22.20 -12.17
N SER A 18 8.80 22.79 -11.78
CA SER A 18 8.41 22.80 -10.37
C SER A 18 7.94 21.39 -10.03
N CYS A 19 8.85 20.55 -9.56
CA CYS A 19 8.47 19.37 -8.78
C CYS A 19 7.66 19.88 -7.59
N THR A 20 6.34 19.79 -7.65
CA THR A 20 5.50 19.86 -6.47
C THR A 20 5.92 18.67 -5.61
N SER A 21 6.77 18.90 -4.61
CA SER A 21 6.90 17.99 -3.48
C SER A 21 5.52 17.95 -2.83
N GLY A 22 4.72 16.92 -3.18
CA GLY A 22 3.43 16.72 -2.55
C GLY A 22 3.66 16.60 -1.05
N GLU A 23 2.96 17.41 -0.28
CA GLU A 23 2.95 17.29 1.17
C GLU A 23 2.37 15.90 1.50
N LEU A 24 3.10 15.11 2.29
CA LEU A 24 2.66 13.78 2.71
C LEU A 24 1.41 13.92 3.56
N THR A 25 0.39 13.16 3.20
CA THR A 25 -0.86 13.08 3.96
C THR A 25 -0.76 11.95 4.99
N PRO A 26 -1.59 11.92 6.03
CA PRO A 26 -1.59 10.83 7.01
C PRO A 26 -1.75 9.44 6.39
N VAL A 27 -2.42 9.34 5.24
CA VAL A 27 -2.62 8.08 4.53
C VAL A 27 -1.32 7.53 3.92
N ASP A 28 -0.36 8.38 3.61
CA ASP A 28 0.93 7.98 3.05
C ASP A 28 1.83 7.24 4.06
N TYR A 29 1.48 7.32 5.35
CA TYR A 29 2.15 6.61 6.43
C TYR A 29 1.48 5.28 6.81
N VAL A 30 0.36 4.93 6.17
CA VAL A 30 -0.35 3.68 6.44
C VAL A 30 0.26 2.56 5.61
N ASP A 31 0.78 1.55 6.29
CA ASP A 31 1.25 0.32 5.66
C ASP A 31 0.35 -0.85 6.06
N PRO A 32 -0.52 -1.35 5.17
CA PRO A 32 -1.43 -2.46 5.46
C PRO A 32 -0.71 -3.81 5.65
N PHE A 33 0.58 -3.90 5.33
CA PHE A 33 1.34 -5.14 5.46
C PHE A 33 2.08 -5.30 6.80
N ILE A 34 1.98 -4.31 7.70
CA ILE A 34 2.56 -4.43 9.04
C ILE A 34 1.97 -5.66 9.74
N GLY A 35 2.85 -6.54 10.24
CA GLY A 35 2.48 -7.76 10.95
C GLY A 35 2.03 -8.92 10.04
N THR A 36 2.10 -8.81 8.71
CA THR A 36 1.71 -9.88 7.80
C THR A 36 2.82 -10.91 7.53
N GLY A 37 4.03 -10.67 8.02
CA GLY A 37 5.19 -11.56 7.86
C GLY A 37 5.60 -12.25 9.16
N VAL A 38 6.49 -13.24 9.04
CA VAL A 38 7.03 -14.05 10.13
C VAL A 38 5.89 -14.66 10.96
N HIS A 39 5.72 -14.30 12.21
CA HIS A 39 4.67 -14.77 13.12
C HIS A 39 3.73 -13.61 13.53
N GLY A 40 3.60 -12.58 12.71
CA GLY A 40 2.76 -11.43 13.01
C GLY A 40 1.28 -11.71 13.00
N LEU A 41 0.82 -12.67 12.21
CA LEU A 41 -0.55 -13.19 12.15
C LEU A 41 -1.61 -12.10 11.96
N THR A 42 -1.31 -11.10 11.13
CA THR A 42 -2.28 -10.08 10.71
C THR A 42 -2.62 -10.22 9.24
N TYR A 43 -3.80 -9.79 8.84
CA TYR A 43 -4.24 -9.78 7.44
C TYR A 43 -4.27 -8.34 6.90
N PRO A 44 -3.97 -8.11 5.61
CA PRO A 44 -3.91 -6.78 5.02
C PRO A 44 -5.30 -6.30 4.54
N GLY A 45 -6.33 -6.46 5.35
CA GLY A 45 -7.71 -6.15 5.00
C GLY A 45 -8.29 -4.98 5.79
N ALA A 46 -9.24 -4.27 5.18
CA ALA A 46 -10.00 -3.22 5.85
C ALA A 46 -11.02 -3.82 6.82
N THR A 47 -11.11 -3.25 8.02
CA THR A 47 -11.92 -3.78 9.12
C THR A 47 -12.70 -2.66 9.80
N VAL A 48 -13.69 -2.09 9.12
CA VAL A 48 -14.51 -0.99 9.63
C VAL A 48 -15.97 -1.27 9.35
N PRO A 49 -16.90 -0.91 10.26
CA PRO A 49 -16.71 -0.31 11.58
C PRO A 49 -16.53 -1.32 12.71
N PHE A 50 -16.97 -2.58 12.58
CA PHE A 50 -17.06 -3.54 13.69
C PHE A 50 -16.25 -4.81 13.50
N GLY A 51 -15.51 -4.95 12.40
CA GLY A 51 -14.64 -6.09 12.15
C GLY A 51 -15.32 -7.45 11.97
N ALA A 52 -16.64 -7.47 11.78
CA ALA A 52 -17.38 -8.72 11.58
C ALA A 52 -17.09 -9.36 10.21
N VAL A 53 -16.77 -8.55 9.22
CA VAL A 53 -16.28 -8.99 7.92
C VAL A 53 -14.88 -8.44 7.72
N GLN A 54 -13.96 -9.33 7.38
CA GLN A 54 -12.53 -9.08 7.29
C GLN A 54 -12.02 -9.60 5.94
N LEU A 55 -12.50 -9.01 4.86
CA LEU A 55 -12.14 -9.44 3.51
C LEU A 55 -10.64 -9.26 3.26
N SER A 56 -9.96 -10.34 2.98
CA SER A 56 -8.53 -10.35 2.69
C SER A 56 -8.14 -11.50 1.77
N PRO A 57 -7.03 -11.38 1.01
CA PRO A 57 -6.48 -12.50 0.26
C PRO A 57 -5.99 -13.60 1.19
N ASP A 58 -6.15 -14.85 0.74
CA ASP A 58 -5.62 -16.05 1.40
C ASP A 58 -4.44 -16.60 0.60
N THR A 59 -3.32 -16.78 1.26
CA THR A 59 -2.11 -17.40 0.68
C THR A 59 -1.77 -18.72 1.35
N ARG A 60 -2.16 -18.91 2.61
CA ARG A 60 -1.90 -20.10 3.43
C ARG A 60 -3.19 -20.72 3.94
N ALA A 61 -3.09 -21.99 4.35
CA ALA A 61 -4.15 -22.68 5.07
C ALA A 61 -3.56 -23.90 5.83
N GLY A 62 -4.20 -24.29 6.92
CA GLY A 62 -4.01 -25.60 7.54
C GLY A 62 -3.02 -25.69 8.70
N ASN A 63 -2.46 -24.57 9.16
CA ASN A 63 -1.63 -24.55 10.37
C ASN A 63 -1.86 -23.26 11.18
N TRP A 64 -1.27 -23.17 12.37
CA TRP A 64 -1.42 -21.99 13.22
C TRP A 64 -0.88 -20.72 12.57
N ASP A 65 0.26 -20.77 11.89
CA ASP A 65 0.86 -19.65 11.18
C ASP A 65 0.02 -19.19 9.95
N ALA A 66 -1.04 -19.91 9.64
CA ALA A 66 -1.99 -19.58 8.57
C ALA A 66 -3.32 -18.99 9.07
N CYS A 67 -3.45 -18.72 10.36
CA CYS A 67 -4.74 -18.32 10.93
C CYS A 67 -5.25 -16.96 10.40
N SER A 68 -4.35 -16.06 10.02
CA SER A 68 -4.70 -14.80 9.35
C SER A 68 -5.01 -14.94 7.85
N GLY A 69 -4.81 -16.12 7.27
CA GLY A 69 -5.01 -16.39 5.84
C GLY A 69 -3.91 -15.89 4.93
N TYR A 70 -3.31 -14.77 5.23
CA TYR A 70 -2.29 -14.11 4.41
C TYR A 70 -0.90 -14.15 5.04
N HIS A 71 0.11 -14.31 4.20
CA HIS A 71 1.50 -14.13 4.63
C HIS A 71 2.31 -13.43 3.53
N TYR A 72 3.06 -12.39 3.92
CA TYR A 72 3.78 -11.49 3.02
C TYR A 72 4.75 -12.20 2.05
N ASN A 73 5.45 -13.23 2.51
CA ASN A 73 6.46 -13.94 1.69
C ASN A 73 5.86 -15.00 0.77
N ASP A 74 4.56 -15.24 0.80
CA ASP A 74 3.95 -16.23 -0.08
C ASP A 74 3.76 -15.68 -1.49
N THR A 75 4.03 -16.49 -2.49
CA THR A 75 3.98 -16.12 -3.90
C THR A 75 2.71 -16.59 -4.61
N THR A 76 1.85 -17.34 -3.91
CA THR A 76 0.65 -17.93 -4.50
C THR A 76 -0.58 -17.46 -3.74
N LEU A 77 -1.51 -16.86 -4.47
CA LEU A 77 -2.84 -16.54 -3.96
C LEU A 77 -3.76 -17.76 -4.12
N LYS A 78 -4.45 -18.16 -3.05
CA LYS A 78 -5.43 -19.26 -3.04
C LYS A 78 -6.86 -18.78 -3.23
N GLY A 79 -7.17 -17.58 -2.78
CA GLY A 79 -8.50 -17.02 -2.86
C GLY A 79 -8.67 -15.81 -1.95
N PHE A 80 -9.93 -15.53 -1.62
CA PHE A 80 -10.31 -14.48 -0.68
C PHE A 80 -11.34 -15.04 0.29
N SER A 81 -11.16 -14.80 1.57
CA SER A 81 -12.14 -15.14 2.59
C SER A 81 -12.63 -13.90 3.35
N HIS A 82 -13.75 -14.06 4.07
CA HIS A 82 -14.46 -12.97 4.73
C HIS A 82 -14.18 -12.89 6.23
N THR A 83 -13.53 -13.89 6.78
CA THR A 83 -13.24 -13.98 8.21
C THR A 83 -11.84 -14.49 8.43
N HIS A 84 -11.10 -13.83 9.31
CA HIS A 84 -9.73 -14.17 9.67
C HIS A 84 -9.54 -14.11 11.18
N LEU A 85 -8.73 -15.01 11.72
CA LEU A 85 -8.24 -14.91 13.08
C LEU A 85 -6.90 -14.17 13.04
N SER A 86 -6.82 -13.01 13.67
CA SER A 86 -5.62 -12.20 13.67
C SER A 86 -5.29 -11.64 15.05
N GLY A 87 -4.01 -11.35 15.27
CA GLY A 87 -3.57 -10.73 16.52
C GLY A 87 -3.57 -11.66 17.74
N THR A 88 -3.42 -12.95 17.53
CA THR A 88 -3.37 -13.97 18.59
C THR A 88 -1.95 -14.32 18.99
#